data_06c0ae6f1467f9fc71466a2629300cc2
#
_entry.id   06c0ae6f1467f9fc71466a2629300cc2
#
_cell.length_a   1.000
_cell.length_b   1.000
_cell.length_c   1.000
_cell.angle_alpha   90.00
_cell.angle_beta   90.00
_cell.angle_gamma   90.00
#
_symmetry.space_group_name_H-M   'P 1'
#
loop_
_entity.id
_entity.type
_entity.pdbx_description
1 polymer ?
#
loop_
_entity_poly.entity_id
_entity_poly.type
_entity_poly.pdbx_seq_one_letter_code
_entity_poly.pdbx_strand_id
1 'polypeptide(L)'
;MFDIFDVLALIGGLCLFLFGMNVMGDGLERRAGNSLKALLGKLTNSKIKGFLTGMGVTAVIQSSSATTVMVVGFVNSKIMTLKQSIGVIMGANIGTTMTAWILSLGGISSDNIFMKLLKPTSFTPILALVGIGLTMFSKSSKKKDTGTILLGFATLMFGMDAMSKAVSGLADIPEFQNLFLAFTNPILGVLVGAMVTAIIQSSSASVGILQALSSTGAVSYAAAIPIIMGQNIGTCVTAMLSSVGTNKNARRASVIHLSFNVIGTVVWLAVFSAISALLKPALLSENASYLGIAVCHSIFNVLCTALLLPASSLLEKLAYKLVPDTADDVEERVELDERLLATPAIALAQSVDLANKMARRSVECFKLGISSINEFSDEKSEQIRLLEKKVDRYEDVLGTFLAKLSQHQMSDNDGARITMLLKAIGDFERISDHSVNILESVEELREKKIELSDSAKAELDVLCRAVDEILSHTEKAFVEGDLSAAHRVEPLEEVIDDLKRALRNSHVVRLQGGECTVEAGFIWSDLLTDFERVGDHCSNVALGVIDAHNHNMNAHAALKAIHHDDPEFKELFVEYSEKYAL
;
A
#
# COMPACT_ATOMS: atom_id res chain seq x y z
N MET A 1 -11.64 45.66 13.53
CA MET A 1 -12.75 45.46 12.55
C MET A 1 -12.31 44.33 11.62
N PHE A 2 -13.08 43.27 11.50
CA PHE A 2 -12.77 42.15 10.62
C PHE A 2 -12.96 42.59 9.17
N ASP A 3 -11.96 42.41 8.33
CA ASP A 3 -11.97 42.88 6.95
C ASP A 3 -11.52 41.75 5.94
N ILE A 4 -11.42 42.12 4.65
CA ILE A 4 -11.03 41.17 3.61
C ILE A 4 -9.61 40.63 3.82
N PHE A 5 -8.71 41.39 4.44
CA PHE A 5 -7.34 40.94 4.72
C PHE A 5 -7.30 39.89 5.81
N ASP A 6 -8.21 39.95 6.81
CA ASP A 6 -8.37 38.90 7.81
C ASP A 6 -8.89 37.60 7.19
N VAL A 7 -9.81 37.69 6.19
CA VAL A 7 -10.27 36.54 5.43
C VAL A 7 -9.10 35.92 4.65
N LEU A 8 -8.29 36.73 3.98
CA LEU A 8 -7.11 36.25 3.26
C LEU A 8 -6.06 35.66 4.19
N ALA A 9 -5.86 36.26 5.37
CA ALA A 9 -4.97 35.74 6.40
C ALA A 9 -5.48 34.40 6.97
N LEU A 10 -6.80 34.25 7.15
CA LEU A 10 -7.42 32.98 7.57
C LEU A 10 -7.20 31.88 6.52
N ILE A 11 -7.44 32.19 5.24
CA ILE A 11 -7.19 31.24 4.14
C ILE A 11 -5.72 30.86 4.08
N GLY A 12 -4.80 31.84 4.16
CA GLY A 12 -3.36 31.61 4.18
C GLY A 12 -2.92 30.76 5.37
N GLY A 13 -3.44 31.05 6.57
CA GLY A 13 -3.23 30.26 7.77
C GLY A 13 -3.72 28.82 7.63
N LEU A 14 -4.92 28.63 7.06
CA LEU A 14 -5.47 27.30 6.76
C LEU A 14 -4.61 26.52 5.75
N CYS A 15 -4.16 27.18 4.68
CA CYS A 15 -3.26 26.55 3.71
C CYS A 15 -1.94 26.10 4.36
N LEU A 16 -1.30 26.93 5.18
CA LEU A 16 -0.09 26.57 5.92
C LEU A 16 -0.35 25.43 6.92
N PHE A 17 -1.47 25.47 7.62
CA PHE A 17 -1.88 24.42 8.55
C PHE A 17 -2.04 23.07 7.85
N LEU A 18 -2.80 23.04 6.75
CA LEU A 18 -3.01 21.82 5.95
C LEU A 18 -1.71 21.31 5.34
N PHE A 19 -0.89 22.19 4.79
CA PHE A 19 0.41 21.83 4.24
C PHE A 19 1.34 21.25 5.31
N GLY A 20 1.44 21.91 6.47
CA GLY A 20 2.26 21.44 7.58
C GLY A 20 1.80 20.08 8.10
N MET A 21 0.47 19.86 8.18
CA MET A 21 -0.11 18.58 8.58
C MET A 21 0.25 17.46 7.59
N ASN A 22 0.14 17.71 6.29
CA ASN A 22 0.48 16.74 5.26
C ASN A 22 1.98 16.41 5.28
N VAL A 23 2.84 17.42 5.29
CA VAL A 23 4.31 17.24 5.34
C VAL A 23 4.75 16.48 6.58
N MET A 24 4.15 16.78 7.75
CA MET A 24 4.42 16.05 8.99
C MET A 24 3.95 14.59 8.88
N GLY A 25 2.74 14.37 8.37
CA GLY A 25 2.16 13.05 8.17
C GLY A 25 3.00 12.19 7.24
N ASP A 26 3.39 12.70 6.08
CA ASP A 26 4.26 12.03 5.12
C ASP A 26 5.63 11.66 5.72
N GLY A 27 6.22 12.59 6.48
CA GLY A 27 7.47 12.35 7.19
C GLY A 27 7.35 11.22 8.23
N LEU A 28 6.25 11.21 9.00
CA LEU A 28 5.95 10.17 9.98
C LEU A 28 5.71 8.82 9.31
N GLU A 29 4.97 8.80 8.20
CA GLU A 29 4.70 7.60 7.42
C GLU A 29 5.99 6.98 6.87
N ARG A 30 6.84 7.78 6.20
CA ARG A 30 8.15 7.32 5.72
C ARG A 30 9.03 6.77 6.85
N ARG A 31 9.05 7.47 7.99
CA ARG A 31 9.82 7.05 9.16
C ARG A 31 9.33 5.74 9.76
N ALA A 32 8.01 5.52 9.76
CA ALA A 32 7.34 4.35 10.32
C ALA A 32 7.21 3.17 9.32
N GLY A 33 7.38 3.39 8.02
CA GLY A 33 6.95 2.54 6.90
C GLY A 33 7.04 1.01 7.10
N ASN A 34 8.24 0.46 7.32
CA ASN A 34 8.41 -1.00 7.51
C ASN A 34 7.82 -1.51 8.83
N SER A 35 7.85 -0.68 9.89
CA SER A 35 7.27 -1.03 11.20
C SER A 35 5.75 -1.03 11.14
N LEU A 36 5.15 -0.11 10.37
CA LEU A 36 3.70 -0.02 10.15
C LEU A 36 3.16 -1.26 9.44
N LYS A 37 3.89 -1.74 8.43
CA LYS A 37 3.58 -2.97 7.68
C LYS A 37 3.62 -4.21 8.59
N ALA A 38 4.65 -4.33 9.40
CA ALA A 38 4.78 -5.43 10.36
C ALA A 38 3.67 -5.39 11.41
N LEU A 39 3.25 -4.21 11.83
CA LEU A 39 2.17 -4.00 12.80
C LEU A 39 0.82 -4.43 12.22
N LEU A 40 0.49 -4.00 11.01
CA LEU A 40 -0.77 -4.33 10.35
C LEU A 40 -0.86 -5.82 9.99
N GLY A 41 0.23 -6.45 9.52
CA GLY A 41 0.23 -7.86 9.14
C GLY A 41 0.18 -8.84 10.34
N LYS A 42 0.80 -8.49 11.47
CA LYS A 42 0.94 -9.40 12.63
C LYS A 42 -0.14 -9.24 13.70
N LEU A 43 -0.79 -8.09 13.82
CA LEU A 43 -1.59 -7.73 15.00
C LEU A 43 -3.11 -7.71 14.80
N THR A 44 -3.63 -8.12 13.65
CA THR A 44 -5.07 -8.06 13.38
C THR A 44 -5.85 -9.33 13.78
N ASN A 45 -5.19 -10.35 14.34
CA ASN A 45 -5.81 -11.64 14.67
C ASN A 45 -6.87 -11.57 15.78
N SER A 46 -7.01 -10.46 16.52
CA SER A 46 -8.08 -10.26 17.49
C SER A 46 -8.63 -8.83 17.42
N LYS A 47 -9.90 -8.63 17.82
CA LYS A 47 -10.56 -7.31 17.81
C LYS A 47 -9.77 -6.25 18.60
N ILE A 48 -9.24 -6.62 19.77
CA ILE A 48 -8.46 -5.72 20.64
C ILE A 48 -7.12 -5.38 20.00
N LYS A 49 -6.42 -6.36 19.43
CA LYS A 49 -5.17 -6.11 18.73
C LYS A 49 -5.41 -5.22 17.50
N GLY A 50 -6.44 -5.49 16.69
CA GLY A 50 -6.84 -4.63 15.59
C GLY A 50 -7.14 -3.21 16.03
N PHE A 51 -7.87 -3.03 17.13
CA PHE A 51 -8.16 -1.73 17.73
C PHE A 51 -6.88 -0.98 18.13
N LEU A 52 -5.99 -1.62 18.88
CA LEU A 52 -4.71 -1.00 19.28
C LEU A 52 -3.84 -0.66 18.07
N THR A 53 -3.84 -1.52 17.05
CA THR A 53 -3.13 -1.29 15.78
C THR A 53 -3.69 -0.08 15.06
N GLY A 54 -5.01 0.00 14.88
CA GLY A 54 -5.66 1.14 14.24
C GLY A 54 -5.40 2.46 14.99
N MET A 55 -5.47 2.44 16.32
CA MET A 55 -5.15 3.59 17.17
C MET A 55 -3.69 4.03 17.00
N GLY A 56 -2.74 3.08 17.08
CA GLY A 56 -1.31 3.38 16.96
C GLY A 56 -0.93 3.88 15.57
N VAL A 57 -1.42 3.22 14.51
CA VAL A 57 -1.19 3.62 13.12
C VAL A 57 -1.70 5.03 12.87
N THR A 58 -2.94 5.33 13.25
CA THR A 58 -3.52 6.66 13.05
C THR A 58 -2.83 7.72 13.89
N ALA A 59 -2.44 7.42 15.13
CA ALA A 59 -1.67 8.33 15.96
C ALA A 59 -0.29 8.67 15.36
N VAL A 60 0.33 7.71 14.65
CA VAL A 60 1.61 7.92 13.96
C VAL A 60 1.41 8.65 12.64
N ILE A 61 0.50 8.20 11.78
CA ILE A 61 0.25 8.81 10.45
C ILE A 61 -0.44 10.18 10.60
N GLN A 62 -1.11 10.45 11.72
CA GLN A 62 -1.90 11.66 11.97
C GLN A 62 -3.08 11.84 11.00
N SER A 63 -3.54 10.76 10.36
CA SER A 63 -4.64 10.75 9.40
C SER A 63 -5.50 9.50 9.53
N SER A 64 -6.70 9.65 10.08
CA SER A 64 -7.69 8.55 10.11
C SER A 64 -8.27 8.27 8.74
N SER A 65 -8.38 9.28 7.88
CA SER A 65 -8.82 9.11 6.50
C SER A 65 -7.85 8.21 5.74
N ALA A 66 -6.53 8.45 5.83
CA ALA A 66 -5.51 7.59 5.21
C ALA A 66 -5.58 6.16 5.79
N THR A 67 -5.68 6.01 7.12
CA THR A 67 -5.80 4.70 7.76
C THR A 67 -7.04 3.94 7.30
N THR A 68 -8.20 4.60 7.21
CA THR A 68 -9.44 3.93 6.79
C THR A 68 -9.46 3.61 5.30
N VAL A 69 -8.93 4.47 4.43
CA VAL A 69 -8.73 4.19 3.00
C VAL A 69 -7.80 2.98 2.81
N MET A 70 -6.71 2.92 3.58
CA MET A 70 -5.80 1.77 3.62
C MET A 70 -6.52 0.49 4.04
N VAL A 71 -7.34 0.54 5.10
CA VAL A 71 -8.15 -0.61 5.55
C VAL A 71 -9.13 -1.05 4.48
N VAL A 72 -9.78 -0.12 3.78
CA VAL A 72 -10.66 -0.42 2.63
C VAL A 72 -9.85 -1.13 1.53
N GLY A 73 -8.65 -0.64 1.20
CA GLY A 73 -7.74 -1.27 0.25
C GLY A 73 -7.31 -2.68 0.68
N PHE A 74 -6.99 -2.89 1.98
CA PHE A 74 -6.64 -4.22 2.50
C PHE A 74 -7.79 -5.22 2.46
N VAL A 75 -9.00 -4.76 2.73
CA VAL A 75 -10.18 -5.61 2.62
C VAL A 75 -10.48 -5.90 1.14
N ASN A 76 -10.28 -4.93 0.25
CA ASN A 76 -10.42 -5.10 -1.19
C ASN A 76 -9.44 -6.14 -1.73
N SER A 77 -8.18 -6.07 -1.32
CA SER A 77 -7.10 -6.97 -1.73
C SER A 77 -7.05 -8.28 -0.93
N LYS A 78 -8.08 -8.59 -0.12
CA LYS A 78 -8.19 -9.80 0.71
C LYS A 78 -7.04 -10.01 1.74
N ILE A 79 -6.23 -8.98 2.02
CA ILE A 79 -5.17 -9.02 3.05
C ILE A 79 -5.79 -9.01 4.45
N MET A 80 -6.92 -8.33 4.58
CA MET A 80 -7.64 -8.18 5.83
C MET A 80 -9.09 -8.62 5.64
N THR A 81 -9.60 -9.41 6.58
CA THR A 81 -11.03 -9.75 6.59
C THR A 81 -11.87 -8.57 7.07
N LEU A 82 -13.13 -8.50 6.65
CA LEU A 82 -14.08 -7.49 7.12
C LEU A 82 -14.15 -7.46 8.66
N LYS A 83 -14.15 -8.61 9.31
CA LYS A 83 -14.21 -8.73 10.78
C LYS A 83 -12.98 -8.13 11.47
N GLN A 84 -11.80 -8.27 10.87
CA GLN A 84 -10.56 -7.67 11.38
C GLN A 84 -10.58 -6.15 11.22
N SER A 85 -11.11 -5.64 10.10
CA SER A 85 -11.16 -4.22 9.80
C SER A 85 -11.96 -3.40 10.81
N ILE A 86 -13.00 -3.99 11.43
CA ILE A 86 -13.86 -3.30 12.42
C ILE A 86 -13.03 -2.74 13.58
N GLY A 87 -12.18 -3.57 14.17
CA GLY A 87 -11.31 -3.13 15.26
C GLY A 87 -10.38 -2.00 14.84
N VAL A 88 -9.75 -2.13 13.67
CA VAL A 88 -8.81 -1.13 13.15
C VAL A 88 -9.51 0.21 12.92
N ILE A 89 -10.70 0.21 12.32
CA ILE A 89 -11.51 1.42 12.07
C ILE A 89 -11.87 2.12 13.38
N MET A 90 -12.33 1.37 14.38
CA MET A 90 -12.67 1.95 15.70
C MET A 90 -11.42 2.52 16.39
N GLY A 91 -10.28 1.84 16.29
CA GLY A 91 -9.00 2.32 16.82
C GLY A 91 -8.54 3.60 16.12
N ALA A 92 -8.69 3.67 14.80
CA ALA A 92 -8.34 4.85 14.02
C ALA A 92 -9.09 6.12 14.47
N ASN A 93 -10.35 6.00 14.82
CA ASN A 93 -11.12 7.14 15.35
C ASN A 93 -10.55 7.68 16.66
N ILE A 94 -10.13 6.81 17.58
CA ILE A 94 -9.43 7.27 18.80
C ILE A 94 -8.04 7.83 18.46
N GLY A 95 -7.28 7.19 17.56
CA GLY A 95 -5.97 7.66 17.13
C GLY A 95 -5.99 9.10 16.59
N THR A 96 -7.07 9.50 15.93
CA THR A 96 -7.26 10.87 15.42
C THR A 96 -7.25 11.91 16.53
N THR A 97 -7.70 11.57 17.73
CA THR A 97 -7.75 12.51 18.85
C THR A 97 -6.36 13.02 19.25
N MET A 98 -5.29 12.26 18.95
CA MET A 98 -3.91 12.70 19.20
C MET A 98 -3.58 14.02 18.47
N THR A 99 -4.12 14.24 17.27
CA THR A 99 -3.95 15.52 16.57
C THR A 99 -4.56 16.67 17.35
N ALA A 100 -5.77 16.50 17.91
CA ALA A 100 -6.42 17.52 18.73
C ALA A 100 -5.59 17.87 19.98
N TRP A 101 -4.93 16.87 20.59
CA TRP A 101 -4.02 17.09 21.72
C TRP A 101 -2.77 17.87 21.30
N ILE A 102 -2.17 17.55 20.18
CA ILE A 102 -1.03 18.29 19.62
C ILE A 102 -1.43 19.75 19.37
N LEU A 103 -2.58 19.98 18.74
CA LEU A 103 -3.09 21.31 18.45
C LEU A 103 -3.44 22.08 19.72
N SER A 104 -3.86 21.39 20.80
CA SER A 104 -4.20 22.03 22.07
C SER A 104 -3.02 22.76 22.73
N LEU A 105 -1.79 22.40 22.35
CA LEU A 105 -0.59 23.14 22.78
C LEU A 105 -0.64 24.61 22.34
N GLY A 106 -1.32 24.92 21.22
CA GLY A 106 -1.52 26.29 20.72
C GLY A 106 -2.28 27.19 21.71
N GLY A 107 -3.13 26.62 22.57
CA GLY A 107 -3.92 27.32 23.57
C GLY A 107 -3.20 27.61 24.90
N ILE A 108 -1.92 27.26 25.04
CA ILE A 108 -1.15 27.51 26.25
C ILE A 108 -0.97 29.03 26.44
N SER A 109 -1.57 29.59 27.48
CA SER A 109 -1.43 30.98 27.90
C SER A 109 -1.01 31.00 29.35
N SER A 110 0.15 31.58 29.65
CA SER A 110 0.63 31.76 31.02
C SER A 110 1.69 32.85 31.08
N ASP A 111 1.77 33.58 32.17
CA ASP A 111 2.81 34.56 32.41
C ASP A 111 4.11 33.94 32.93
N ASN A 112 4.08 32.67 33.34
CA ASN A 112 5.26 31.94 33.79
C ASN A 112 6.20 31.68 32.59
N ILE A 113 7.50 31.98 32.76
CA ILE A 113 8.52 31.84 31.71
C ILE A 113 8.68 30.41 31.21
N PHE A 114 8.54 29.42 32.10
CA PHE A 114 8.60 28.01 31.72
C PHE A 114 7.41 27.59 30.83
N MET A 115 6.20 28.10 31.14
CA MET A 115 5.02 27.85 30.32
C MET A 115 5.08 28.61 28.99
N LYS A 116 5.66 29.82 28.97
CA LYS A 116 5.92 30.56 27.73
C LYS A 116 6.88 29.80 26.80
N LEU A 117 7.89 29.11 27.34
CA LEU A 117 8.81 28.28 26.56
C LEU A 117 8.12 27.03 25.97
N LEU A 118 7.09 26.50 26.63
CA LEU A 118 6.28 25.38 26.15
C LEU A 118 5.23 25.79 25.10
N LYS A 119 5.00 27.08 24.90
CA LYS A 119 4.10 27.58 23.87
C LYS A 119 4.69 27.31 22.48
N PRO A 120 3.91 26.76 21.53
CA PRO A 120 4.41 26.46 20.18
C PRO A 120 5.09 27.63 19.50
N THR A 121 4.57 28.84 19.63
CA THR A 121 5.19 30.05 19.05
C THR A 121 6.61 30.31 19.54
N SER A 122 7.01 29.75 20.69
CA SER A 122 8.35 29.94 21.26
C SER A 122 9.34 28.87 20.79
N PHE A 123 8.93 27.60 20.71
CA PHE A 123 9.85 26.51 20.37
C PHE A 123 9.79 26.06 18.91
N THR A 124 8.69 26.31 18.19
CA THR A 124 8.59 25.90 16.77
C THR A 124 9.63 26.54 15.85
N PRO A 125 10.08 27.81 16.04
CA PRO A 125 11.19 28.34 15.26
C PRO A 125 12.48 27.54 15.41
N ILE A 126 12.75 27.02 16.62
CA ILE A 126 13.93 26.17 16.89
C ILE A 126 13.75 24.81 16.19
N LEU A 127 12.57 24.22 16.26
CA LEU A 127 12.26 22.99 15.55
C LEU A 127 12.39 23.17 14.04
N ALA A 128 11.94 24.31 13.49
CA ALA A 128 12.10 24.62 12.07
C ALA A 128 13.58 24.74 11.68
N LEU A 129 14.40 25.40 12.50
CA LEU A 129 15.85 25.52 12.26
C LEU A 129 16.52 24.13 12.27
N VAL A 130 16.23 23.30 13.27
CA VAL A 130 16.75 21.94 13.35
C VAL A 130 16.24 21.10 12.17
N GLY A 131 14.96 21.24 11.84
CA GLY A 131 14.32 20.54 10.72
C GLY A 131 14.97 20.84 9.39
N ILE A 132 15.18 22.12 9.06
CA ILE A 132 15.86 22.53 7.81
C ILE A 132 17.30 22.03 7.79
N GLY A 133 18.03 22.12 8.92
CA GLY A 133 19.37 21.60 9.05
C GLY A 133 19.48 20.09 8.77
N LEU A 134 18.55 19.30 9.34
CA LEU A 134 18.51 17.86 9.10
C LEU A 134 18.15 17.52 7.65
N THR A 135 17.23 18.26 7.04
CA THR A 135 16.78 18.02 5.66
C THR A 135 17.88 18.38 4.65
N MET A 136 18.58 19.51 4.83
CA MET A 136 19.57 20.01 3.87
C MET A 136 20.96 19.36 4.03
N PHE A 137 21.40 19.15 5.26
CA PHE A 137 22.80 18.75 5.51
C PHE A 137 22.99 17.27 5.87
N SER A 138 21.92 16.52 6.15
CA SER A 138 22.06 15.09 6.48
C SER A 138 22.15 14.22 5.22
N LYS A 139 23.06 13.24 5.26
CA LYS A 139 23.13 12.18 4.24
C LYS A 139 22.18 11.00 4.54
N SER A 140 21.69 10.87 5.77
CA SER A 140 20.81 9.78 6.20
C SER A 140 19.35 10.08 5.88
N SER A 141 18.66 9.21 5.13
CA SER A 141 17.22 9.29 4.84
C SER A 141 16.41 9.42 6.13
N LYS A 142 16.68 8.61 7.15
CA LYS A 142 15.98 8.66 8.44
C LYS A 142 16.11 10.01 9.15
N LYS A 143 17.23 10.70 9.03
CA LYS A 143 17.42 12.04 9.60
C LYS A 143 16.70 13.10 8.77
N LYS A 144 16.67 12.96 7.43
CA LYS A 144 15.88 13.83 6.55
C LYS A 144 14.39 13.71 6.86
N ASP A 145 13.86 12.49 7.04
CA ASP A 145 12.47 12.29 7.44
C ASP A 145 12.15 12.96 8.78
N THR A 146 13.07 12.83 9.76
CA THR A 146 12.93 13.56 11.04
C THR A 146 12.91 15.08 10.82
N GLY A 147 13.76 15.58 9.93
CA GLY A 147 13.78 17.01 9.54
C GLY A 147 12.43 17.43 8.94
N THR A 148 11.88 16.63 8.04
CA THR A 148 10.56 16.85 7.41
C THR A 148 9.43 16.88 8.46
N ILE A 149 9.45 15.96 9.42
CA ILE A 149 8.47 15.94 10.54
C ILE A 149 8.54 17.25 11.35
N LEU A 150 9.73 17.69 11.71
CA LEU A 150 9.93 18.91 12.49
C LEU A 150 9.47 20.16 11.72
N LEU A 151 9.79 20.24 10.42
CA LEU A 151 9.34 21.33 9.54
C LEU A 151 7.82 21.33 9.38
N GLY A 152 7.23 20.16 9.11
CA GLY A 152 5.79 20.00 9.00
C GLY A 152 5.07 20.44 10.29
N PHE A 153 5.54 20.00 11.45
CA PHE A 153 5.01 20.44 12.74
C PHE A 153 5.13 21.96 12.96
N ALA A 154 6.29 22.54 12.64
CA ALA A 154 6.47 23.99 12.76
C ALA A 154 5.52 24.76 11.85
N THR A 155 5.40 24.36 10.58
CA THR A 155 4.51 24.98 9.60
C THR A 155 3.04 24.86 10.03
N LEU A 156 2.63 23.71 10.54
CA LEU A 156 1.29 23.47 11.09
C LEU A 156 0.98 24.44 12.23
N MET A 157 1.91 24.60 13.17
CA MET A 157 1.72 25.51 14.32
C MET A 157 1.72 26.99 13.90
N PHE A 158 2.52 27.39 12.91
CA PHE A 158 2.45 28.74 12.33
C PHE A 158 1.12 28.98 11.62
N GLY A 159 0.60 27.99 10.88
CA GLY A 159 -0.73 28.07 10.28
C GLY A 159 -1.84 28.23 11.31
N MET A 160 -1.76 27.48 12.41
CA MET A 160 -2.71 27.57 13.54
C MET A 160 -2.69 28.93 14.20
N ASP A 161 -1.52 29.50 14.48
CA ASP A 161 -1.36 30.83 15.06
C ASP A 161 -1.89 31.92 14.11
N ALA A 162 -1.60 31.79 12.80
CA ALA A 162 -2.13 32.70 11.77
C ALA A 162 -3.66 32.66 11.70
N MET A 163 -4.27 31.47 11.72
CA MET A 163 -5.74 31.33 11.77
C MET A 163 -6.32 31.99 13.04
N SER A 164 -5.74 31.71 14.20
CA SER A 164 -6.23 32.25 15.46
C SER A 164 -6.17 33.78 15.51
N LYS A 165 -5.10 34.37 14.95
CA LYS A 165 -4.96 35.82 14.85
C LYS A 165 -5.98 36.41 13.86
N ALA A 166 -6.17 35.80 12.73
CA ALA A 166 -7.11 36.25 11.69
C ALA A 166 -8.56 36.28 12.22
N VAL A 167 -8.97 35.27 13.02
CA VAL A 167 -10.34 35.22 13.55
C VAL A 167 -10.55 36.04 14.83
N SER A 168 -9.49 36.59 15.41
CA SER A 168 -9.61 37.33 16.70
C SER A 168 -10.57 38.52 16.63
N GLY A 169 -10.64 39.20 15.46
CA GLY A 169 -11.55 40.31 15.22
C GLY A 169 -13.04 39.91 15.09
N LEU A 170 -13.33 38.60 14.91
CA LEU A 170 -14.71 38.11 14.84
C LEU A 170 -15.41 38.11 16.20
N ALA A 171 -14.65 38.11 17.29
CA ALA A 171 -15.20 38.11 18.66
C ALA A 171 -16.16 39.26 18.91
N ASP A 172 -15.90 40.40 18.29
CA ASP A 172 -16.67 41.65 18.53
C ASP A 172 -17.84 41.83 17.54
N ILE A 173 -18.07 40.84 16.63
CA ILE A 173 -19.13 40.91 15.61
C ILE A 173 -20.39 40.21 16.12
N PRO A 174 -21.52 40.95 16.37
CA PRO A 174 -22.74 40.34 16.90
C PRO A 174 -23.33 39.24 16.03
N GLU A 175 -23.24 39.37 14.70
CA GLU A 175 -23.72 38.36 13.72
C GLU A 175 -22.96 37.06 13.85
N PHE A 176 -21.65 37.10 14.11
CA PHE A 176 -20.83 35.95 14.38
C PHE A 176 -21.17 35.25 15.69
N GLN A 177 -21.36 36.05 16.77
CA GLN A 177 -21.79 35.50 18.05
C GLN A 177 -23.18 34.84 17.93
N ASN A 178 -24.13 35.48 17.23
CA ASN A 178 -25.46 34.93 16.98
C ASN A 178 -25.42 33.63 16.15
N LEU A 179 -24.48 33.51 15.20
CA LEU A 179 -24.27 32.27 14.44
C LEU A 179 -23.86 31.11 15.36
N PHE A 180 -22.94 31.35 16.30
CA PHE A 180 -22.55 30.30 17.27
C PHE A 180 -23.64 30.01 18.30
N LEU A 181 -24.49 30.98 18.63
CA LEU A 181 -25.68 30.74 19.44
C LEU A 181 -26.67 29.83 18.72
N ALA A 182 -26.84 29.97 17.42
CA ALA A 182 -27.67 29.03 16.64
C ALA A 182 -27.11 27.59 16.69
N PHE A 183 -25.79 27.41 16.73
CA PHE A 183 -25.14 26.08 16.83
C PHE A 183 -25.23 25.46 18.24
N THR A 184 -25.76 26.15 19.23
CA THR A 184 -26.18 25.52 20.50
C THR A 184 -27.38 24.57 20.31
N ASN A 185 -28.10 24.67 19.19
CA ASN A 185 -29.00 23.61 18.76
C ASN A 185 -28.17 22.36 18.37
N PRO A 186 -28.29 21.25 19.12
CA PRO A 186 -27.39 20.12 18.96
C PRO A 186 -27.45 19.51 17.53
N ILE A 187 -28.62 19.51 16.88
CA ILE A 187 -28.79 18.99 15.52
C ILE A 187 -28.06 19.86 14.50
N LEU A 188 -28.20 21.20 14.61
CA LEU A 188 -27.49 22.13 13.74
C LEU A 188 -25.98 22.05 13.92
N GLY A 189 -25.49 21.92 15.16
CA GLY A 189 -24.08 21.70 15.47
C GLY A 189 -23.51 20.46 14.78
N VAL A 190 -24.21 19.32 14.87
CA VAL A 190 -23.84 18.08 14.19
C VAL A 190 -23.81 18.26 12.68
N LEU A 191 -24.83 18.87 12.09
CA LEU A 191 -24.91 19.06 10.63
C LEU A 191 -23.78 19.95 10.12
N VAL A 192 -23.48 21.05 10.81
CA VAL A 192 -22.37 21.96 10.44
C VAL A 192 -21.02 21.24 10.57
N GLY A 193 -20.77 20.54 11.68
CA GLY A 193 -19.56 19.76 11.87
C GLY A 193 -19.37 18.69 10.78
N ALA A 194 -20.45 17.98 10.42
CA ALA A 194 -20.43 16.96 9.37
C ALA A 194 -20.17 17.59 8.00
N MET A 195 -20.85 18.67 7.65
CA MET A 195 -20.70 19.35 6.35
C MET A 195 -19.30 19.92 6.17
N VAL A 196 -18.78 20.66 7.15
CA VAL A 196 -17.43 21.26 7.09
C VAL A 196 -16.38 20.18 6.92
N THR A 197 -16.47 19.10 7.70
CA THR A 197 -15.50 18.00 7.61
C THR A 197 -15.63 17.21 6.30
N ALA A 198 -16.84 17.01 5.79
CA ALA A 198 -17.06 16.35 4.51
C ALA A 198 -16.47 17.14 3.33
N ILE A 199 -16.54 18.48 3.38
CA ILE A 199 -15.95 19.36 2.35
C ILE A 199 -14.42 19.33 2.45
N ILE A 200 -13.86 19.50 3.65
CA ILE A 200 -12.40 19.54 3.89
C ILE A 200 -11.79 18.14 3.77
N GLN A 201 -12.57 17.09 4.00
CA GLN A 201 -12.16 15.67 4.03
C GLN A 201 -11.08 15.36 5.09
N SER A 202 -10.97 16.22 6.12
CA SER A 202 -10.02 16.08 7.22
C SER A 202 -10.64 16.50 8.54
N SER A 203 -10.88 15.53 9.43
CA SER A 203 -11.37 15.82 10.79
C SER A 203 -10.34 16.58 11.63
N SER A 204 -9.05 16.27 11.46
CA SER A 204 -7.97 16.96 12.13
C SER A 204 -7.96 18.46 11.77
N ALA A 205 -8.14 18.78 10.49
CA ALA A 205 -8.25 20.16 10.02
C ALA A 205 -9.52 20.84 10.56
N SER A 206 -10.64 20.15 10.55
CA SER A 206 -11.92 20.67 11.06
C SER A 206 -11.87 20.96 12.58
N VAL A 207 -11.23 20.05 13.34
CA VAL A 207 -10.98 20.28 14.79
C VAL A 207 -10.04 21.46 15.00
N GLY A 208 -8.98 21.59 14.19
CA GLY A 208 -8.07 22.73 14.24
C GLY A 208 -8.76 24.06 13.99
N ILE A 209 -9.66 24.13 13.01
CA ILE A 209 -10.50 25.31 12.76
C ILE A 209 -11.39 25.60 13.97
N LEU A 210 -12.04 24.59 14.55
CA LEU A 210 -12.87 24.77 15.74
C LEU A 210 -12.06 25.29 16.93
N GLN A 211 -10.84 24.76 17.13
CA GLN A 211 -9.92 25.25 18.16
C GLN A 211 -9.47 26.68 17.87
N ALA A 212 -9.14 27.04 16.63
CA ALA A 212 -8.81 28.42 16.28
C ALA A 212 -9.99 29.38 16.56
N LEU A 213 -11.21 28.99 16.16
CA LEU A 213 -12.43 29.77 16.43
C LEU A 213 -12.73 29.88 17.93
N SER A 214 -12.41 28.87 18.73
CA SER A 214 -12.61 28.93 20.18
C SER A 214 -11.77 30.03 20.85
N SER A 215 -10.66 30.46 20.22
CA SER A 215 -9.84 31.58 20.72
C SER A 215 -10.57 32.92 20.74
N THR A 216 -11.65 33.07 19.97
CA THR A 216 -12.50 34.25 19.98
C THR A 216 -13.33 34.40 21.29
N GLY A 217 -13.47 33.32 22.06
CA GLY A 217 -14.38 33.28 23.20
C GLY A 217 -15.87 33.21 22.82
N ALA A 218 -16.23 33.11 21.56
CA ALA A 218 -17.62 33.00 21.10
C ALA A 218 -18.15 31.59 21.06
N VAL A 219 -17.27 30.56 21.10
CA VAL A 219 -17.65 29.16 21.00
C VAL A 219 -17.82 28.55 22.37
N SER A 220 -19.06 28.27 22.78
CA SER A 220 -19.34 27.56 24.03
C SER A 220 -19.19 26.05 23.90
N TYR A 221 -19.04 25.32 25.04
CA TYR A 221 -19.08 23.86 25.03
C TYR A 221 -20.41 23.30 24.52
N ALA A 222 -21.52 24.01 24.70
CA ALA A 222 -22.81 23.65 24.18
C ALA A 222 -22.83 23.58 22.63
N ALA A 223 -22.07 24.44 21.95
CA ALA A 223 -21.90 24.42 20.50
C ALA A 223 -20.78 23.46 20.06
N ALA A 224 -19.64 23.47 20.75
CA ALA A 224 -18.46 22.71 20.37
C ALA A 224 -18.70 21.18 20.38
N ILE A 225 -19.38 20.65 21.40
CA ILE A 225 -19.60 19.21 21.56
C ILE A 225 -20.40 18.61 20.40
N PRO A 226 -21.58 19.16 20.00
CA PRO A 226 -22.29 18.66 18.83
C PRO A 226 -21.52 18.82 17.51
N ILE A 227 -20.77 19.91 17.34
CA ILE A 227 -19.92 20.11 16.16
C ILE A 227 -18.87 19.00 16.07
N ILE A 228 -18.20 18.64 17.18
CA ILE A 228 -17.23 17.54 17.24
C ILE A 228 -17.87 16.20 16.85
N MET A 229 -19.08 15.92 17.33
CA MET A 229 -19.84 14.71 16.96
C MET A 229 -20.07 14.66 15.45
N GLY A 230 -20.47 15.80 14.86
CA GLY A 230 -20.66 15.93 13.41
C GLY A 230 -19.38 15.75 12.61
N GLN A 231 -18.26 16.29 13.08
CA GLN A 231 -16.95 16.16 12.42
C GLN A 231 -16.54 14.70 12.22
N ASN A 232 -16.86 13.82 13.17
CA ASN A 232 -16.60 12.39 13.04
C ASN A 232 -17.45 11.73 11.94
N ILE A 233 -18.72 12.16 11.76
CA ILE A 233 -19.56 11.69 10.63
C ILE A 233 -18.98 12.17 9.30
N GLY A 234 -18.60 13.46 9.22
CA GLY A 234 -18.04 14.05 8.01
C GLY A 234 -16.77 13.34 7.50
N THR A 235 -15.95 12.80 8.40
CA THR A 235 -14.75 12.02 8.07
C THR A 235 -15.08 10.76 7.27
N CYS A 236 -16.28 10.19 7.44
CA CYS A 236 -16.66 8.96 6.75
C CYS A 236 -16.82 9.13 5.23
N VAL A 237 -17.03 10.37 4.75
CA VAL A 237 -17.20 10.67 3.32
C VAL A 237 -15.97 10.20 2.53
N THR A 238 -14.76 10.41 3.05
CA THR A 238 -13.52 9.97 2.39
C THR A 238 -13.49 8.44 2.21
N ALA A 239 -13.83 7.68 3.26
CA ALA A 239 -13.90 6.22 3.19
C ALA A 239 -15.01 5.72 2.24
N MET A 240 -16.16 6.39 2.23
CA MET A 240 -17.26 6.07 1.30
C MET A 240 -16.85 6.32 -0.14
N LEU A 241 -16.27 7.46 -0.46
CA LEU A 241 -15.76 7.79 -1.80
C LEU A 241 -14.68 6.78 -2.23
N SER A 242 -13.76 6.44 -1.32
CA SER A 242 -12.72 5.47 -1.60
C SER A 242 -13.24 4.04 -1.83
N SER A 243 -14.44 3.73 -1.41
CA SER A 243 -15.04 2.39 -1.61
C SER A 243 -15.80 2.24 -2.92
N VAL A 244 -15.96 3.32 -3.69
CA VAL A 244 -16.60 3.25 -5.02
C VAL A 244 -15.73 2.43 -5.96
N GLY A 245 -16.34 1.47 -6.66
CA GLY A 245 -15.64 0.55 -7.58
C GLY A 245 -14.89 -0.61 -6.91
N THR A 246 -14.93 -0.74 -5.57
CA THR A 246 -14.30 -1.86 -4.85
C THR A 246 -15.23 -3.07 -4.72
N ASN A 247 -14.67 -4.20 -4.26
CA ASN A 247 -15.45 -5.37 -3.90
C ASN A 247 -16.40 -5.09 -2.73
N LYS A 248 -17.37 -5.97 -2.52
CA LYS A 248 -18.43 -5.79 -1.52
C LYS A 248 -17.90 -5.70 -0.09
N ASN A 249 -16.86 -6.44 0.26
CA ASN A 249 -16.31 -6.40 1.62
C ASN A 249 -15.61 -5.08 1.91
N ALA A 250 -14.94 -4.48 0.93
CA ALA A 250 -14.36 -3.15 1.04
C ALA A 250 -15.46 -2.07 1.19
N ARG A 251 -16.54 -2.16 0.42
CA ARG A 251 -17.72 -1.31 0.59
C ARG A 251 -18.37 -1.49 1.97
N ARG A 252 -18.48 -2.73 2.47
CA ARG A 252 -18.96 -3.02 3.82
C ARG A 252 -18.07 -2.39 4.89
N ALA A 253 -16.75 -2.37 4.71
CA ALA A 253 -15.83 -1.71 5.64
C ALA A 253 -16.11 -0.20 5.75
N SER A 254 -16.35 0.49 4.62
CA SER A 254 -16.74 1.90 4.61
C SER A 254 -18.11 2.13 5.27
N VAL A 255 -19.08 1.26 5.01
CA VAL A 255 -20.41 1.30 5.65
C VAL A 255 -20.30 1.08 7.16
N ILE A 256 -19.40 0.22 7.63
CA ILE A 256 -19.12 0.03 9.07
C ILE A 256 -18.57 1.31 9.69
N HIS A 257 -17.63 1.99 9.02
CA HIS A 257 -17.10 3.27 9.49
C HIS A 257 -18.19 4.34 9.63
N LEU A 258 -19.04 4.48 8.60
CA LEU A 258 -20.17 5.40 8.64
C LEU A 258 -21.18 5.02 9.75
N SER A 259 -21.56 3.75 9.83
CA SER A 259 -22.53 3.27 10.82
C SER A 259 -22.04 3.45 12.25
N PHE A 260 -20.74 3.21 12.50
CA PHE A 260 -20.11 3.43 13.80
C PHE A 260 -20.25 4.90 14.23
N ASN A 261 -19.90 5.85 13.36
CA ASN A 261 -19.96 7.27 13.70
C ASN A 261 -21.39 7.79 13.79
N VAL A 262 -22.31 7.35 12.92
CA VAL A 262 -23.72 7.77 12.96
C VAL A 262 -24.41 7.23 14.21
N ILE A 263 -24.30 5.93 14.51
CA ILE A 263 -24.92 5.32 15.69
C ILE A 263 -24.34 5.94 16.97
N GLY A 264 -23.01 6.09 17.03
CA GLY A 264 -22.34 6.75 18.15
C GLY A 264 -22.86 8.18 18.36
N THR A 265 -22.95 8.96 17.27
CA THR A 265 -23.48 10.33 17.34
C THR A 265 -24.93 10.36 17.79
N VAL A 266 -25.81 9.54 17.23
CA VAL A 266 -27.23 9.51 17.60
C VAL A 266 -27.40 9.20 19.10
N VAL A 267 -26.70 8.17 19.60
CA VAL A 267 -26.81 7.76 21.01
C VAL A 267 -26.26 8.86 21.94
N TRP A 268 -25.05 9.34 21.69
CA TRP A 268 -24.44 10.32 22.59
C TRP A 268 -25.00 11.73 22.44
N LEU A 269 -25.57 12.08 21.26
CA LEU A 269 -26.32 13.32 21.11
C LEU A 269 -27.62 13.29 21.92
N ALA A 270 -28.31 12.15 21.96
CA ALA A 270 -29.51 11.98 22.79
C ALA A 270 -29.15 12.11 24.28
N VAL A 271 -28.07 11.46 24.72
CA VAL A 271 -27.58 11.58 26.12
C VAL A 271 -27.15 13.01 26.42
N PHE A 272 -26.39 13.67 25.53
CA PHE A 272 -25.98 15.07 25.68
C PHE A 272 -27.20 16.01 25.80
N SER A 273 -28.19 15.83 24.92
CA SER A 273 -29.41 16.63 24.91
C SER A 273 -30.22 16.45 26.21
N ALA A 274 -30.31 15.21 26.71
CA ALA A 274 -30.96 14.90 27.97
C ALA A 274 -30.24 15.55 29.16
N ILE A 275 -28.90 15.44 29.22
CA ILE A 275 -28.07 16.08 30.27
C ILE A 275 -28.21 17.59 30.19
N SER A 276 -28.15 18.19 29.02
CA SER A 276 -28.30 19.62 28.81
C SER A 276 -29.65 20.14 29.25
N ALA A 277 -30.73 19.42 28.95
CA ALA A 277 -32.09 19.82 29.30
C ALA A 277 -32.41 19.63 30.80
N LEU A 278 -31.95 18.51 31.39
CA LEU A 278 -32.32 18.13 32.77
C LEU A 278 -31.38 18.74 33.84
N LEU A 279 -30.08 18.68 33.59
CA LEU A 279 -29.06 19.06 34.57
C LEU A 279 -28.52 20.48 34.36
N LYS A 280 -28.62 21.03 33.14
CA LYS A 280 -28.13 22.37 32.75
C LYS A 280 -26.73 22.69 33.32
N PRO A 281 -25.69 21.86 33.04
CA PRO A 281 -24.37 22.06 33.61
C PRO A 281 -23.81 23.42 33.23
N ALA A 282 -23.28 24.18 34.21
CA ALA A 282 -22.68 25.50 33.96
C ALA A 282 -21.56 25.45 32.92
N LEU A 283 -20.81 24.34 32.85
CA LEU A 283 -19.75 24.09 31.88
C LEU A 283 -20.23 24.30 30.43
N LEU A 284 -21.47 23.95 30.11
CA LEU A 284 -21.99 24.09 28.75
C LEU A 284 -22.07 25.53 28.27
N SER A 285 -22.23 26.46 29.19
CA SER A 285 -22.27 27.92 28.94
C SER A 285 -20.89 28.57 28.93
N GLU A 286 -19.85 27.82 29.36
CA GLU A 286 -18.49 28.34 29.35
C GLU A 286 -17.89 28.28 27.93
N ASN A 287 -16.92 29.17 27.68
CA ASN A 287 -16.18 29.20 26.43
C ASN A 287 -15.30 27.96 26.31
N ALA A 288 -15.41 27.25 25.19
CA ALA A 288 -14.59 26.08 24.90
C ALA A 288 -13.12 26.47 24.73
N SER A 289 -12.25 25.80 25.47
CA SER A 289 -10.79 25.97 25.32
C SER A 289 -10.22 24.97 24.33
N TYR A 290 -9.01 25.23 23.80
CA TYR A 290 -8.27 24.31 22.97
C TYR A 290 -8.15 22.90 23.59
N LEU A 291 -7.75 22.87 24.87
CA LEU A 291 -7.64 21.63 25.64
C LEU A 291 -9.02 20.97 25.83
N GLY A 292 -10.04 21.77 26.17
CA GLY A 292 -11.39 21.26 26.36
C GLY A 292 -11.95 20.61 25.10
N ILE A 293 -11.71 21.17 23.92
CA ILE A 293 -12.09 20.57 22.62
C ILE A 293 -11.37 19.24 22.43
N ALA A 294 -10.06 19.15 22.71
CA ALA A 294 -9.31 17.90 22.61
C ALA A 294 -9.85 16.81 23.56
N VAL A 295 -10.18 17.20 24.80
CA VAL A 295 -10.78 16.32 25.81
C VAL A 295 -12.16 15.84 25.36
N CYS A 296 -13.04 16.73 24.91
CA CYS A 296 -14.38 16.38 24.41
C CYS A 296 -14.29 15.43 23.21
N HIS A 297 -13.37 15.69 22.27
CA HIS A 297 -13.12 14.83 21.12
C HIS A 297 -12.67 13.43 21.56
N SER A 298 -11.76 13.34 22.52
CA SER A 298 -11.29 12.05 23.05
C SER A 298 -12.40 11.29 23.78
N ILE A 299 -13.14 11.97 24.67
CA ILE A 299 -14.24 11.36 25.41
C ILE A 299 -15.30 10.81 24.46
N PHE A 300 -15.71 11.58 23.45
CA PHE A 300 -16.69 11.13 22.46
C PHE A 300 -16.24 9.86 21.74
N ASN A 301 -15.01 9.83 21.21
CA ASN A 301 -14.50 8.65 20.49
C ASN A 301 -14.31 7.43 21.40
N VAL A 302 -13.85 7.62 22.64
CA VAL A 302 -13.75 6.54 23.63
C VAL A 302 -15.12 5.99 23.99
N LEU A 303 -16.11 6.85 24.22
CA LEU A 303 -17.47 6.43 24.54
C LEU A 303 -18.15 5.70 23.38
N CYS A 304 -17.97 6.16 22.13
CA CYS A 304 -18.46 5.45 20.94
C CYS A 304 -17.82 4.06 20.82
N THR A 305 -16.51 3.98 21.05
CA THR A 305 -15.79 2.70 20.98
C THR A 305 -16.21 1.77 22.12
N ALA A 306 -16.33 2.26 23.34
CA ALA A 306 -16.79 1.46 24.50
C ALA A 306 -18.19 0.89 24.28
N LEU A 307 -19.07 1.64 23.62
CA LEU A 307 -20.42 1.22 23.28
C LEU A 307 -20.44 0.17 22.15
N LEU A 308 -19.68 0.40 21.06
CA LEU A 308 -19.84 -0.35 19.81
C LEU A 308 -18.79 -1.44 19.58
N LEU A 309 -17.64 -1.44 20.27
CA LEU A 309 -16.64 -2.50 20.14
C LEU A 309 -17.17 -3.86 20.64
N PRO A 310 -17.87 -3.96 21.77
CA PRO A 310 -18.55 -5.20 22.15
C PRO A 310 -19.62 -5.61 21.15
N ALA A 311 -20.35 -4.63 20.59
CA ALA A 311 -21.44 -4.81 19.62
C ALA A 311 -20.96 -4.88 18.15
N SER A 312 -19.67 -5.08 17.91
CA SER A 312 -19.07 -5.09 16.55
C SER A 312 -19.72 -6.10 15.59
N SER A 313 -20.26 -7.21 16.11
CA SER A 313 -21.03 -8.19 15.30
C SER A 313 -22.35 -7.63 14.77
N LEU A 314 -22.96 -6.66 15.46
CA LEU A 314 -24.17 -5.98 14.96
C LEU A 314 -23.83 -5.04 13.80
N LEU A 315 -22.69 -4.33 13.88
CA LEU A 315 -22.20 -3.50 12.78
C LEU A 315 -21.87 -4.34 11.54
N GLU A 316 -21.25 -5.50 11.75
CA GLU A 316 -20.99 -6.46 10.68
C GLU A 316 -22.30 -6.91 10.00
N LYS A 317 -23.29 -7.36 10.79
CA LYS A 317 -24.60 -7.75 10.26
C LYS A 317 -25.30 -6.60 9.53
N LEU A 318 -25.23 -5.38 10.07
CA LEU A 318 -25.79 -4.19 9.42
C LEU A 318 -25.13 -3.94 8.07
N ALA A 319 -23.80 -4.07 7.98
CA ALA A 319 -23.05 -3.90 6.73
C ALA A 319 -23.45 -4.95 5.69
N TYR A 320 -23.63 -6.22 6.07
CA TYR A 320 -24.14 -7.26 5.16
C TYR A 320 -25.59 -6.97 4.70
N LYS A 321 -26.41 -6.38 5.56
CA LYS A 321 -27.78 -5.98 5.19
C LYS A 321 -27.80 -4.82 4.20
N LEU A 322 -26.93 -3.83 4.38
CA LEU A 322 -26.86 -2.64 3.53
C LEU A 322 -26.12 -2.91 2.21
N VAL A 323 -25.19 -3.86 2.19
CA VAL A 323 -24.44 -4.30 1.01
C VAL A 323 -24.56 -5.83 0.92
N PRO A 324 -25.66 -6.36 0.33
CA PRO A 324 -25.91 -7.81 0.25
C PRO A 324 -24.96 -8.49 -0.76
N ASP A 325 -24.77 -9.82 -0.62
CA ASP A 325 -24.09 -10.64 -1.61
C ASP A 325 -24.94 -10.79 -2.89
N THR A 326 -24.31 -10.79 -4.06
CA THR A 326 -24.95 -11.12 -5.35
C THR A 326 -24.16 -12.24 -6.02
N ALA A 327 -24.79 -12.97 -6.97
CA ALA A 327 -24.22 -14.16 -7.60
C ALA A 327 -22.99 -13.91 -8.49
N ASP A 328 -22.67 -12.66 -8.85
CA ASP A 328 -21.64 -12.28 -9.81
C ASP A 328 -20.20 -12.17 -9.23
N ASP A 329 -19.96 -12.62 -7.98
CA ASP A 329 -18.69 -12.40 -7.29
C ASP A 329 -17.61 -13.50 -7.54
N VAL A 330 -17.74 -14.32 -8.60
CA VAL A 330 -16.90 -15.53 -8.79
C VAL A 330 -15.66 -15.29 -9.64
N GLU A 331 -15.53 -14.20 -10.38
CA GLU A 331 -14.31 -13.90 -11.14
C GLU A 331 -13.22 -13.28 -10.28
N GLU A 332 -12.07 -13.93 -10.23
CA GLU A 332 -10.85 -13.44 -9.60
C GLU A 332 -10.26 -12.28 -10.43
N ARG A 333 -10.77 -11.06 -10.19
CA ARG A 333 -10.21 -9.87 -10.83
C ARG A 333 -8.79 -9.63 -10.32
N VAL A 334 -7.85 -9.69 -11.24
CA VAL A 334 -6.46 -9.27 -10.98
C VAL A 334 -6.44 -7.75 -11.02
N GLU A 335 -6.44 -7.10 -9.87
CA GLU A 335 -6.38 -5.63 -9.77
C GLU A 335 -5.52 -5.26 -8.56
N LEU A 336 -4.60 -4.30 -8.76
CA LEU A 336 -3.92 -3.61 -7.67
C LEU A 336 -4.67 -2.32 -7.38
N ASP A 337 -4.99 -2.11 -6.11
CA ASP A 337 -5.78 -0.95 -5.69
C ASP A 337 -4.90 0.32 -5.69
N GLU A 338 -5.15 1.26 -6.61
CA GLU A 338 -4.40 2.51 -6.71
C GLU A 338 -4.45 3.38 -5.43
N ARG A 339 -5.44 3.15 -4.55
CA ARG A 339 -5.51 3.84 -3.25
C ARG A 339 -4.35 3.49 -2.34
N LEU A 340 -3.73 2.32 -2.56
CA LEU A 340 -2.53 1.89 -1.85
C LEU A 340 -1.31 2.73 -2.20
N LEU A 341 -1.32 3.46 -3.33
CA LEU A 341 -0.27 4.40 -3.70
C LEU A 341 -0.10 5.52 -2.66
N ALA A 342 -1.14 5.85 -1.91
CA ALA A 342 -1.04 6.74 -0.75
C ALA A 342 -0.15 6.17 0.37
N THR A 343 0.11 4.87 0.38
CA THR A 343 0.97 4.17 1.34
C THR A 343 2.01 3.32 0.60
N PRO A 344 3.09 3.92 0.05
CA PRO A 344 4.01 3.28 -0.87
C PRO A 344 4.58 1.94 -0.41
N ALA A 345 4.94 1.82 0.87
CA ALA A 345 5.47 0.57 1.42
C ALA A 345 4.47 -0.60 1.35
N ILE A 346 3.18 -0.31 1.47
CA ILE A 346 2.11 -1.30 1.39
C ILE A 346 1.79 -1.63 -0.06
N ALA A 347 1.76 -0.62 -0.92
CA ALA A 347 1.63 -0.76 -2.36
C ALA A 347 2.73 -1.69 -2.92
N LEU A 348 3.99 -1.45 -2.52
CA LEU A 348 5.12 -2.31 -2.89
C LEU A 348 4.94 -3.75 -2.41
N ALA A 349 4.45 -3.95 -1.17
CA ALA A 349 4.22 -5.30 -0.66
C ALA A 349 3.16 -6.07 -1.46
N GLN A 350 2.10 -5.39 -1.89
CA GLN A 350 1.06 -5.97 -2.74
C GLN A 350 1.61 -6.30 -4.13
N SER A 351 2.44 -5.41 -4.68
CA SER A 351 3.11 -5.66 -5.95
C SER A 351 4.02 -6.88 -5.88
N VAL A 352 4.78 -7.04 -4.77
CA VAL A 352 5.61 -8.23 -4.54
C VAL A 352 4.76 -9.50 -4.46
N ASP A 353 3.63 -9.48 -3.74
CA ASP A 353 2.76 -10.65 -3.62
C ASP A 353 2.15 -11.04 -4.98
N LEU A 354 1.74 -10.04 -5.77
CA LEU A 354 1.21 -10.28 -7.10
C LEU A 354 2.30 -10.77 -8.08
N ALA A 355 3.50 -10.21 -8.02
CA ALA A 355 4.66 -10.65 -8.82
C ALA A 355 5.07 -12.09 -8.46
N ASN A 356 5.02 -12.47 -7.18
CA ASN A 356 5.25 -13.86 -6.76
C ASN A 356 4.20 -14.83 -7.33
N LYS A 357 2.93 -14.41 -7.43
CA LYS A 357 1.89 -15.21 -8.09
C LYS A 357 2.15 -15.32 -9.59
N MET A 358 2.54 -14.23 -10.23
CA MET A 358 2.93 -14.22 -11.65
C MET A 358 4.08 -15.19 -11.90
N ALA A 359 5.17 -15.13 -11.14
CA ALA A 359 6.31 -16.01 -11.24
C ALA A 359 5.91 -17.50 -11.18
N ARG A 360 5.11 -17.87 -10.17
CA ARG A 360 4.62 -19.26 -10.05
C ARG A 360 3.77 -19.69 -11.23
N ARG A 361 2.91 -18.80 -11.76
CA ARG A 361 2.06 -19.13 -12.91
C ARG A 361 2.85 -19.23 -14.20
N SER A 362 3.86 -18.39 -14.38
CA SER A 362 4.78 -18.48 -15.53
C SER A 362 5.55 -19.80 -15.53
N VAL A 363 6.14 -20.18 -14.39
CA VAL A 363 6.83 -21.47 -14.23
C VAL A 363 5.88 -22.65 -14.44
N GLU A 364 4.66 -22.61 -13.88
CA GLU A 364 3.62 -23.63 -14.10
C GLU A 364 3.26 -23.75 -15.58
N CYS A 365 3.09 -22.61 -16.29
CA CYS A 365 2.79 -22.57 -17.71
C CYS A 365 3.88 -23.26 -18.53
N PHE A 366 5.15 -22.94 -18.28
CA PHE A 366 6.26 -23.52 -19.01
C PHE A 366 6.44 -25.02 -18.74
N LYS A 367 6.27 -25.47 -17.49
CA LYS A 367 6.28 -26.90 -17.14
C LYS A 367 5.17 -27.69 -17.86
N LEU A 368 3.99 -27.08 -18.03
CA LEU A 368 2.92 -27.67 -18.85
C LEU A 368 3.32 -27.72 -20.33
N GLY A 369 3.98 -26.66 -20.83
CA GLY A 369 4.56 -26.66 -22.19
C GLY A 369 5.54 -27.83 -22.42
N ILE A 370 6.50 -28.00 -21.50
CA ILE A 370 7.42 -29.17 -21.55
C ILE A 370 6.63 -30.48 -21.55
N SER A 371 5.64 -30.63 -20.67
CA SER A 371 4.89 -31.86 -20.55
C SER A 371 4.07 -32.18 -21.80
N SER A 372 3.69 -31.18 -22.61
CA SER A 372 2.92 -31.33 -23.83
C SER A 372 3.73 -32.02 -24.96
N ILE A 373 5.06 -31.97 -24.91
CA ILE A 373 5.96 -32.61 -25.86
C ILE A 373 5.74 -34.13 -25.85
N ASN A 374 5.63 -34.71 -24.66
CA ASN A 374 5.46 -36.15 -24.47
C ASN A 374 3.98 -36.57 -24.41
N GLU A 375 3.14 -35.73 -23.82
CA GLU A 375 1.72 -36.05 -23.57
C GLU A 375 0.83 -34.87 -23.96
N PHE A 376 0.61 -34.71 -25.26
CA PHE A 376 -0.30 -33.67 -25.74
C PHE A 376 -1.77 -34.03 -25.47
N SER A 377 -2.54 -33.03 -25.01
CA SER A 377 -4.00 -33.09 -25.00
C SER A 377 -4.58 -31.68 -25.25
N ASP A 378 -5.79 -31.63 -25.83
CA ASP A 378 -6.48 -30.35 -26.08
C ASP A 378 -6.73 -29.59 -24.77
N GLU A 379 -6.94 -30.32 -23.66
CA GLU A 379 -7.10 -29.72 -22.33
C GLU A 379 -5.81 -29.02 -21.85
N LYS A 380 -4.63 -29.62 -22.03
CA LYS A 380 -3.33 -29.01 -21.72
C LYS A 380 -3.10 -27.78 -22.60
N SER A 381 -3.42 -27.87 -23.92
CA SER A 381 -3.31 -26.73 -24.83
C SER A 381 -4.16 -25.53 -24.35
N GLU A 382 -5.41 -25.78 -23.99
CA GLU A 382 -6.29 -24.72 -23.45
C GLU A 382 -5.77 -24.15 -22.12
N GLN A 383 -5.25 -25.00 -21.23
CA GLN A 383 -4.66 -24.56 -19.95
C GLN A 383 -3.43 -23.68 -20.15
N ILE A 384 -2.51 -24.03 -21.05
CA ILE A 384 -1.31 -23.23 -21.36
C ILE A 384 -1.72 -21.85 -21.85
N ARG A 385 -2.60 -21.77 -22.87
CA ARG A 385 -3.09 -20.50 -23.41
C ARG A 385 -3.86 -19.66 -22.40
N LEU A 386 -4.55 -20.29 -21.44
CA LEU A 386 -5.24 -19.59 -20.35
C LEU A 386 -4.27 -19.05 -19.31
N LEU A 387 -3.20 -19.80 -18.99
CA LEU A 387 -2.17 -19.37 -18.04
C LEU A 387 -1.36 -18.21 -18.61
N GLU A 388 -0.94 -18.28 -19.87
CA GLU A 388 -0.24 -17.20 -20.56
C GLU A 388 -1.06 -15.91 -20.51
N LYS A 389 -2.35 -15.91 -20.91
CA LYS A 389 -3.23 -14.74 -20.81
C LYS A 389 -3.37 -14.18 -19.40
N LYS A 390 -3.25 -15.02 -18.38
CA LYS A 390 -3.24 -14.56 -17.00
C LYS A 390 -1.92 -13.91 -16.63
N VAL A 391 -0.79 -14.45 -17.10
CA VAL A 391 0.55 -13.90 -16.85
C VAL A 391 0.70 -12.55 -17.55
N ASP A 392 0.26 -12.44 -18.82
CA ASP A 392 0.19 -11.20 -19.58
C ASP A 392 -0.61 -10.11 -18.81
N ARG A 393 -1.79 -10.49 -18.31
CA ARG A 393 -2.58 -9.57 -17.47
C ARG A 393 -1.89 -9.16 -16.17
N TYR A 394 -1.11 -10.06 -15.54
CA TYR A 394 -0.32 -9.71 -14.36
C TYR A 394 0.77 -8.70 -14.71
N GLU A 395 1.44 -8.85 -15.86
CA GLU A 395 2.45 -7.93 -16.35
C GLU A 395 1.87 -6.52 -16.53
N ASP A 396 0.78 -6.38 -17.29
CA ASP A 396 0.08 -5.12 -17.55
C ASP A 396 -0.30 -4.38 -16.25
N VAL A 397 -0.91 -5.10 -15.31
CA VAL A 397 -1.36 -4.54 -14.03
C VAL A 397 -0.17 -4.12 -13.17
N LEU A 398 0.85 -4.98 -13.06
CA LEU A 398 2.05 -4.71 -12.26
C LEU A 398 2.88 -3.59 -12.89
N GLY A 399 3.11 -3.61 -14.20
CA GLY A 399 3.89 -2.60 -14.91
C GLY A 399 3.31 -1.20 -14.73
N THR A 400 2.00 -1.06 -14.97
CA THR A 400 1.27 0.19 -14.78
C THR A 400 1.31 0.66 -13.32
N PHE A 401 1.08 -0.23 -12.36
CA PHE A 401 1.03 0.12 -10.95
C PHE A 401 2.41 0.48 -10.39
N LEU A 402 3.45 -0.31 -10.70
CA LEU A 402 4.83 -0.05 -10.29
C LEU A 402 5.38 1.24 -10.89
N ALA A 403 5.03 1.57 -12.15
CA ALA A 403 5.39 2.84 -12.77
C ALA A 403 4.76 4.04 -12.03
N LYS A 404 3.50 3.95 -11.59
CA LYS A 404 2.87 4.96 -10.74
C LYS A 404 3.53 5.02 -9.36
N LEU A 405 3.80 3.86 -8.76
CA LEU A 405 4.42 3.77 -7.44
C LEU A 405 5.82 4.39 -7.41
N SER A 406 6.62 4.23 -8.48
CA SER A 406 7.97 4.79 -8.60
C SER A 406 8.02 6.32 -8.57
N GLN A 407 6.91 7.01 -8.85
CA GLN A 407 6.80 8.47 -8.79
C GLN A 407 6.66 9.00 -7.35
N HIS A 408 6.39 8.13 -6.38
CA HIS A 408 6.26 8.51 -4.98
C HIS A 408 7.63 8.50 -4.28
N GLN A 409 7.77 9.36 -3.27
CA GLN A 409 9.00 9.38 -2.47
C GLN A 409 9.14 8.11 -1.65
N MET A 410 10.19 7.35 -1.88
CA MET A 410 10.47 6.07 -1.26
C MET A 410 11.91 5.99 -0.76
N SER A 411 12.21 4.97 0.05
CA SER A 411 13.60 4.68 0.43
C SER A 411 14.38 4.15 -0.78
N ASP A 412 15.71 4.33 -0.76
CA ASP A 412 16.60 3.79 -1.82
C ASP A 412 16.41 2.27 -1.99
N ASN A 413 16.19 1.54 -0.89
CA ASN A 413 15.90 0.11 -0.89
C ASN A 413 14.59 -0.24 -1.60
N ASP A 414 13.52 0.53 -1.35
CA ASP A 414 12.23 0.27 -1.99
C ASP A 414 12.30 0.62 -3.48
N GLY A 415 13.04 1.67 -3.85
CA GLY A 415 13.29 2.04 -5.24
C GLY A 415 14.06 0.96 -6.01
N ALA A 416 15.10 0.39 -5.41
CA ALA A 416 15.83 -0.74 -5.99
C ALA A 416 14.93 -1.97 -6.19
N ARG A 417 14.06 -2.25 -5.22
CA ARG A 417 13.10 -3.36 -5.30
C ARG A 417 12.04 -3.16 -6.39
N ILE A 418 11.54 -1.94 -6.59
CA ILE A 418 10.63 -1.63 -7.71
C ILE A 418 11.34 -1.85 -9.05
N THR A 419 12.58 -1.39 -9.16
CA THR A 419 13.37 -1.56 -10.39
C THR A 419 13.59 -3.04 -10.71
N MET A 420 13.89 -3.85 -9.71
CA MET A 420 14.00 -5.31 -9.86
C MET A 420 12.68 -5.92 -10.31
N LEU A 421 11.56 -5.56 -9.67
CA LEU A 421 10.24 -6.07 -10.05
C LEU A 421 9.87 -5.72 -11.48
N LEU A 422 10.09 -4.45 -11.91
CA LEU A 422 9.79 -4.00 -13.27
C LEU A 422 10.57 -4.76 -14.36
N LYS A 423 11.78 -5.23 -14.04
CA LYS A 423 12.54 -6.10 -14.95
C LYS A 423 12.00 -7.53 -14.91
N ALA A 424 11.83 -8.10 -13.72
CA ALA A 424 11.45 -9.49 -13.55
C ALA A 424 10.06 -9.81 -14.12
N ILE A 425 9.08 -8.88 -14.08
CA ILE A 425 7.76 -9.13 -14.66
C ILE A 425 7.83 -9.35 -16.17
N GLY A 426 8.66 -8.60 -16.90
CA GLY A 426 8.87 -8.81 -18.32
C GLY A 426 9.58 -10.15 -18.62
N ASP A 427 10.55 -10.57 -17.78
CA ASP A 427 11.19 -11.87 -17.95
C ASP A 427 10.21 -13.02 -17.68
N PHE A 428 9.34 -12.93 -16.67
CA PHE A 428 8.31 -13.94 -16.41
C PHE A 428 7.22 -14.00 -17.49
N GLU A 429 6.85 -12.86 -18.07
CA GLU A 429 5.95 -12.83 -19.24
C GLU A 429 6.59 -13.60 -20.40
N ARG A 430 7.85 -13.31 -20.75
CA ARG A 430 8.58 -14.00 -21.80
C ARG A 430 8.70 -15.50 -21.57
N ILE A 431 8.94 -15.95 -20.32
CA ILE A 431 8.94 -17.38 -19.99
C ILE A 431 7.58 -18.02 -20.32
N SER A 432 6.47 -17.34 -20.04
CA SER A 432 5.14 -17.88 -20.37
C SER A 432 4.84 -17.84 -21.87
N ASP A 433 5.31 -16.83 -22.61
CA ASP A 433 5.20 -16.75 -24.06
C ASP A 433 5.91 -17.93 -24.74
N HIS A 434 7.13 -18.23 -24.31
CA HIS A 434 7.89 -19.39 -24.82
C HIS A 434 7.18 -20.72 -24.56
N SER A 435 6.31 -20.83 -23.55
CA SER A 435 5.48 -22.03 -23.36
C SER A 435 4.44 -22.22 -24.46
N VAL A 436 3.88 -21.12 -24.97
CA VAL A 436 2.97 -21.15 -26.13
C VAL A 436 3.72 -21.50 -27.41
N ASN A 437 4.93 -20.97 -27.61
CA ASN A 437 5.78 -21.32 -28.77
C ASN A 437 6.10 -22.82 -28.78
N ILE A 438 6.45 -23.41 -27.62
CA ILE A 438 6.65 -24.85 -27.49
C ILE A 438 5.37 -25.61 -27.84
N LEU A 439 4.22 -25.16 -27.33
CA LEU A 439 2.92 -25.76 -27.66
C LEU A 439 2.65 -25.72 -29.17
N GLU A 440 2.87 -24.59 -29.83
CA GLU A 440 2.70 -24.43 -31.28
C GLU A 440 3.63 -25.35 -32.07
N SER A 441 4.88 -25.50 -31.63
CA SER A 441 5.83 -26.47 -32.19
C SER A 441 5.32 -27.92 -32.07
N VAL A 442 4.73 -28.28 -30.92
CA VAL A 442 4.13 -29.61 -30.72
C VAL A 442 2.88 -29.80 -31.57
N GLU A 443 2.02 -28.81 -31.70
CA GLU A 443 0.83 -28.82 -32.56
C GLU A 443 1.25 -28.98 -34.02
N GLU A 444 2.31 -28.31 -34.49
CA GLU A 444 2.86 -28.40 -35.84
C GLU A 444 3.43 -29.80 -36.12
N LEU A 445 4.22 -30.41 -35.20
CA LEU A 445 4.70 -31.79 -35.31
C LEU A 445 3.54 -32.77 -35.54
N ARG A 446 2.44 -32.59 -34.79
CA ARG A 446 1.26 -33.46 -34.87
C ARG A 446 0.48 -33.27 -36.19
N GLU A 447 0.25 -32.01 -36.59
CA GLU A 447 -0.48 -31.70 -37.83
C GLU A 447 0.25 -32.25 -39.05
N LYS A 448 1.57 -32.08 -39.07
CA LYS A 448 2.44 -32.58 -40.17
C LYS A 448 2.78 -34.05 -40.02
N LYS A 449 2.37 -34.71 -38.93
CA LYS A 449 2.70 -36.13 -38.63
C LYS A 449 4.21 -36.41 -38.66
N ILE A 450 5.00 -35.48 -38.14
CA ILE A 450 6.44 -35.60 -38.00
C ILE A 450 6.75 -36.29 -36.67
N GLU A 451 7.49 -37.37 -36.70
CA GLU A 451 7.98 -38.06 -35.50
C GLU A 451 9.47 -37.78 -35.30
N LEU A 452 9.83 -37.39 -34.08
CA LEU A 452 11.24 -37.28 -33.72
C LEU A 452 11.83 -38.66 -33.48
N SER A 453 13.10 -38.87 -33.87
CA SER A 453 13.82 -40.12 -33.60
C SER A 453 13.96 -40.39 -32.10
N ASP A 454 14.14 -41.64 -31.69
CA ASP A 454 14.29 -42.00 -30.27
C ASP A 454 15.52 -41.33 -29.64
N SER A 455 16.61 -41.16 -30.42
CA SER A 455 17.78 -40.41 -29.97
C SER A 455 17.48 -38.94 -29.76
N ALA A 456 16.72 -38.29 -30.66
CA ALA A 456 16.31 -36.89 -30.51
C ALA A 456 15.40 -36.70 -29.27
N LYS A 457 14.46 -37.61 -29.02
CA LYS A 457 13.61 -37.58 -27.83
C LYS A 457 14.43 -37.72 -26.55
N ALA A 458 15.41 -38.62 -26.51
CA ALA A 458 16.28 -38.80 -25.35
C ALA A 458 17.14 -37.56 -25.06
N GLU A 459 17.74 -36.96 -26.12
CA GLU A 459 18.49 -35.71 -26.00
C GLU A 459 17.62 -34.54 -25.53
N LEU A 460 16.40 -34.41 -26.08
CA LEU A 460 15.45 -33.36 -25.67
C LEU A 460 15.00 -33.52 -24.23
N ASP A 461 14.82 -34.74 -23.72
CA ASP A 461 14.48 -35.02 -22.33
C ASP A 461 15.57 -34.53 -21.36
N VAL A 462 16.85 -34.65 -21.73
CA VAL A 462 17.96 -34.10 -20.94
C VAL A 462 17.84 -32.58 -20.85
N LEU A 463 17.61 -31.89 -21.98
CA LEU A 463 17.42 -30.45 -22.01
C LEU A 463 16.19 -30.03 -21.21
N CYS A 464 15.06 -30.71 -21.35
CA CYS A 464 13.83 -30.44 -20.58
C CYS A 464 14.05 -30.52 -19.05
N ARG A 465 14.82 -31.53 -18.60
CA ARG A 465 15.16 -31.66 -17.17
C ARG A 465 16.06 -30.55 -16.66
N ALA A 466 17.02 -30.10 -17.46
CA ALA A 466 17.88 -28.98 -17.11
C ALA A 466 17.07 -27.67 -16.98
N VAL A 467 16.14 -27.46 -17.94
CA VAL A 467 15.27 -26.26 -17.91
C VAL A 467 14.23 -26.32 -16.77
N ASP A 468 13.71 -27.49 -16.42
CA ASP A 468 12.83 -27.63 -15.25
C ASP A 468 13.55 -27.29 -13.95
N GLU A 469 14.83 -27.66 -13.83
CA GLU A 469 15.64 -27.34 -12.65
C GLU A 469 15.97 -25.84 -12.57
N ILE A 470 16.36 -25.19 -13.67
CA ILE A 470 16.65 -23.74 -13.67
C ILE A 470 15.41 -22.92 -13.33
N LEU A 471 14.23 -23.29 -13.85
CA LEU A 471 12.95 -22.67 -13.50
C LEU A 471 12.65 -22.80 -12.00
N SER A 472 12.92 -23.96 -11.43
CA SER A 472 12.70 -24.22 -10.00
C SER A 472 13.64 -23.39 -9.12
N HIS A 473 14.92 -23.24 -9.52
CA HIS A 473 15.85 -22.35 -8.83
C HIS A 473 15.45 -20.89 -8.97
N THR A 474 15.01 -20.46 -10.14
CA THR A 474 14.57 -19.08 -10.41
C THR A 474 13.31 -18.71 -9.60
N GLU A 475 12.32 -19.61 -9.58
CA GLU A 475 11.12 -19.42 -8.75
C GLU A 475 11.48 -19.26 -7.26
N LYS A 476 12.32 -20.16 -6.73
CA LYS A 476 12.75 -20.14 -5.35
C LYS A 476 13.54 -18.88 -5.00
N ALA A 477 14.47 -18.50 -5.87
CA ALA A 477 15.26 -17.27 -5.74
C ALA A 477 14.37 -16.04 -5.66
N PHE A 478 13.39 -15.92 -6.57
CA PHE A 478 12.53 -14.75 -6.66
C PHE A 478 11.46 -14.70 -5.54
N VAL A 479 10.75 -15.82 -5.31
CA VAL A 479 9.61 -15.87 -4.39
C VAL A 479 10.05 -15.89 -2.94
N GLU A 480 11.10 -16.65 -2.61
CA GLU A 480 11.60 -16.82 -1.25
C GLU A 480 12.77 -15.89 -0.92
N GLY A 481 13.36 -15.24 -1.92
CA GLY A 481 14.57 -14.44 -1.76
C GLY A 481 15.81 -15.30 -1.46
N ASP A 482 15.83 -16.54 -1.95
CA ASP A 482 16.91 -17.51 -1.71
C ASP A 482 18.11 -17.22 -2.63
N LEU A 483 19.13 -16.58 -2.05
CA LEU A 483 20.36 -16.26 -2.78
C LEU A 483 21.15 -17.50 -3.22
N SER A 484 21.10 -18.59 -2.45
CA SER A 484 21.77 -19.83 -2.83
C SER A 484 21.13 -20.42 -4.08
N ALA A 485 19.80 -20.36 -4.20
CA ALA A 485 19.11 -20.73 -5.43
C ALA A 485 19.46 -19.78 -6.58
N ALA A 486 19.56 -18.47 -6.33
CA ALA A 486 19.96 -17.50 -7.36
C ALA A 486 21.36 -17.77 -7.93
N HIS A 487 22.34 -18.10 -7.10
CA HIS A 487 23.70 -18.42 -7.54
C HIS A 487 23.81 -19.73 -8.36
N ARG A 488 22.82 -20.61 -8.29
CA ARG A 488 22.77 -21.86 -9.07
C ARG A 488 22.23 -21.66 -10.49
N VAL A 489 21.56 -20.53 -10.77
CA VAL A 489 20.90 -20.30 -12.06
C VAL A 489 21.91 -20.13 -13.18
N GLU A 490 22.89 -19.24 -13.00
CA GLU A 490 23.86 -18.89 -14.04
C GLU A 490 24.74 -20.08 -14.50
N PRO A 491 25.31 -20.92 -13.57
CA PRO A 491 26.07 -22.10 -14.00
C PRO A 491 25.21 -23.10 -14.78
N LEU A 492 23.91 -23.21 -14.47
CA LEU A 492 23.00 -24.11 -15.16
C LEU A 492 22.55 -23.57 -16.52
N GLU A 493 22.43 -22.24 -16.64
CA GLU A 493 22.15 -21.55 -17.91
C GLU A 493 23.27 -21.83 -18.93
N GLU A 494 24.53 -21.67 -18.55
CA GLU A 494 25.70 -22.00 -19.39
C GLU A 494 25.67 -23.48 -19.86
N VAL A 495 25.23 -24.42 -19.01
CA VAL A 495 25.06 -25.83 -19.38
C VAL A 495 23.91 -26.01 -20.39
N ILE A 496 22.80 -25.26 -20.23
CA ILE A 496 21.68 -25.28 -21.20
C ILE A 496 22.15 -24.78 -22.55
N ASP A 497 22.98 -23.74 -22.60
CA ASP A 497 23.59 -23.24 -23.83
C ASP A 497 24.50 -24.25 -24.49
N ASP A 498 25.31 -24.98 -23.72
CA ASP A 498 26.15 -26.06 -24.22
C ASP A 498 25.31 -27.21 -24.77
N LEU A 499 24.24 -27.60 -24.08
CA LEU A 499 23.28 -28.60 -24.53
C LEU A 499 22.64 -28.20 -25.87
N LYS A 500 22.13 -26.96 -25.99
CA LYS A 500 21.56 -26.44 -27.24
C LYS A 500 22.55 -26.63 -28.41
N ARG A 501 23.82 -26.23 -28.19
CA ARG A 501 24.87 -26.36 -29.22
C ARG A 501 25.11 -27.83 -29.58
N ALA A 502 25.19 -28.73 -28.62
CA ALA A 502 25.36 -30.15 -28.82
C ALA A 502 24.17 -30.76 -29.57
N LEU A 503 22.94 -30.51 -29.13
CA LEU A 503 21.72 -31.03 -29.76
C LEU A 503 21.55 -30.55 -31.21
N ARG A 504 21.91 -29.29 -31.47
CA ARG A 504 21.93 -28.76 -32.85
C ARG A 504 22.92 -29.51 -33.75
N ASN A 505 24.13 -29.80 -33.24
CA ASN A 505 25.13 -30.56 -33.98
C ASN A 505 24.68 -32.02 -34.21
N SER A 506 24.12 -32.68 -33.21
CA SER A 506 23.55 -34.03 -33.33
C SER A 506 22.44 -34.08 -34.39
N HIS A 507 21.57 -33.04 -34.43
CA HIS A 507 20.55 -32.96 -35.47
C HIS A 507 21.14 -32.88 -36.88
N VAL A 508 22.21 -32.10 -37.08
CA VAL A 508 22.91 -32.04 -38.41
C VAL A 508 23.44 -33.40 -38.83
N VAL A 509 24.00 -34.17 -37.88
CA VAL A 509 24.47 -35.56 -38.16
C VAL A 509 23.31 -36.46 -38.55
N ARG A 510 22.18 -36.44 -37.82
CA ARG A 510 20.97 -37.19 -38.16
C ARG A 510 20.40 -36.81 -39.53
N LEU A 511 20.42 -35.53 -39.88
CA LEU A 511 19.98 -35.05 -41.18
C LEU A 511 20.88 -35.59 -42.31
N GLN A 512 22.20 -35.60 -42.14
CA GLN A 512 23.15 -36.18 -43.09
C GLN A 512 23.01 -37.70 -43.22
N GLY A 513 22.63 -38.37 -42.12
CA GLY A 513 22.32 -39.81 -42.11
C GLY A 513 20.97 -40.18 -42.71
N GLY A 514 20.13 -39.21 -43.06
CA GLY A 514 18.77 -39.44 -43.56
C GLY A 514 17.77 -39.93 -42.51
N GLU A 515 18.08 -39.75 -41.24
CA GLU A 515 17.23 -40.15 -40.09
C GLU A 515 16.14 -39.12 -39.74
N CYS A 516 16.20 -37.92 -40.30
CA CYS A 516 15.20 -36.86 -40.09
C CYS A 516 15.02 -36.02 -41.36
N THR A 517 13.93 -35.25 -41.39
CA THR A 517 13.60 -34.36 -42.52
C THR A 517 14.06 -32.91 -42.22
N VAL A 518 14.21 -32.11 -43.29
CA VAL A 518 14.52 -30.68 -43.16
C VAL A 518 13.42 -29.94 -42.39
N GLU A 519 12.15 -30.33 -42.60
CA GLU A 519 11.00 -29.74 -41.87
C GLU A 519 11.07 -30.03 -40.38
N ALA A 520 11.43 -31.25 -39.97
CA ALA A 520 11.68 -31.58 -38.56
C ALA A 520 12.82 -30.70 -37.98
N GLY A 521 13.81 -30.35 -38.82
CA GLY A 521 14.93 -29.49 -38.41
C GLY A 521 14.54 -28.05 -38.06
N PHE A 522 13.56 -27.48 -38.74
CA PHE A 522 13.04 -26.15 -38.39
C PHE A 522 12.37 -26.19 -37.03
N ILE A 523 11.42 -27.09 -36.80
CA ILE A 523 10.71 -27.23 -35.54
C ILE A 523 11.70 -27.55 -34.39
N TRP A 524 12.68 -28.42 -34.64
CA TRP A 524 13.74 -28.70 -33.68
C TRP A 524 14.55 -27.47 -33.31
N SER A 525 14.91 -26.65 -34.29
CA SER A 525 15.65 -25.40 -34.03
C SER A 525 14.86 -24.40 -33.24
N ASP A 526 13.54 -24.29 -33.48
CA ASP A 526 12.65 -23.42 -32.77
C ASP A 526 12.51 -23.87 -31.31
N LEU A 527 12.25 -25.15 -31.04
CA LEU A 527 12.23 -25.74 -29.70
C LEU A 527 13.52 -25.45 -28.91
N LEU A 528 14.69 -25.72 -29.52
CA LEU A 528 15.97 -25.47 -28.86
C LEU A 528 16.19 -23.98 -28.54
N THR A 529 15.68 -23.10 -29.41
CA THR A 529 15.78 -21.65 -29.19
C THR A 529 14.87 -21.19 -28.06
N ASP A 530 13.64 -21.73 -27.98
CA ASP A 530 12.73 -21.39 -26.89
C ASP A 530 13.27 -21.83 -25.52
N PHE A 531 13.89 -23.01 -25.45
CA PHE A 531 14.51 -23.49 -24.21
C PHE A 531 15.69 -22.62 -23.73
N GLU A 532 16.58 -22.22 -24.66
CA GLU A 532 17.70 -21.34 -24.33
C GLU A 532 17.22 -19.95 -23.89
N ARG A 533 16.22 -19.39 -24.62
CA ARG A 533 15.66 -18.10 -24.24
C ARG A 533 15.07 -18.10 -22.83
N VAL A 534 14.46 -19.19 -22.42
CA VAL A 534 13.97 -19.34 -21.04
C VAL A 534 15.12 -19.40 -20.05
N GLY A 535 16.24 -20.04 -20.38
CA GLY A 535 17.49 -19.97 -19.59
C GLY A 535 17.95 -18.53 -19.39
N ASP A 536 18.06 -17.76 -20.50
CA ASP A 536 18.42 -16.32 -20.49
C ASP A 536 17.52 -15.51 -19.56
N HIS A 537 16.18 -15.71 -19.63
CA HIS A 537 15.23 -15.00 -18.78
C HIS A 537 15.35 -15.41 -17.31
N CYS A 538 15.61 -16.67 -17.03
CA CYS A 538 15.89 -17.16 -15.67
C CYS A 538 17.14 -16.50 -15.08
N SER A 539 18.23 -16.39 -15.86
CA SER A 539 19.47 -15.70 -15.50
C SER A 539 19.20 -14.23 -15.17
N ASN A 540 18.46 -13.51 -16.02
CA ASN A 540 18.09 -12.10 -15.77
C ASN A 540 17.35 -11.93 -14.45
N VAL A 541 16.39 -12.80 -14.14
CA VAL A 541 15.64 -12.75 -12.86
C VAL A 541 16.57 -13.00 -11.68
N ALA A 542 17.43 -14.03 -11.74
CA ALA A 542 18.34 -14.38 -10.66
C ALA A 542 19.35 -13.26 -10.36
N LEU A 543 19.92 -12.65 -11.41
CA LEU A 543 20.80 -11.49 -11.30
C LEU A 543 20.08 -10.29 -10.68
N GLY A 544 18.82 -10.04 -11.07
CA GLY A 544 18.00 -9.00 -10.46
C GLY A 544 17.80 -9.20 -8.95
N VAL A 545 17.63 -10.45 -8.49
CA VAL A 545 17.52 -10.79 -7.07
C VAL A 545 18.85 -10.55 -6.34
N ILE A 546 19.97 -10.96 -6.92
CA ILE A 546 21.32 -10.76 -6.35
C ILE A 546 21.65 -9.26 -6.24
N ASP A 547 21.40 -8.48 -7.31
CA ASP A 547 21.63 -7.03 -7.34
C ASP A 547 20.78 -6.28 -6.30
N ALA A 548 19.51 -6.64 -6.17
CA ALA A 548 18.62 -6.04 -5.18
C ALA A 548 19.09 -6.31 -3.74
N HIS A 549 19.70 -7.47 -3.49
CA HIS A 549 20.27 -7.79 -2.18
C HIS A 549 21.57 -7.02 -1.89
N ASN A 550 22.45 -6.91 -2.88
CA ASN A 550 23.78 -6.28 -2.73
C ASN A 550 23.77 -4.76 -2.85
N HIS A 551 22.61 -4.12 -3.07
CA HIS A 551 22.46 -2.69 -3.35
C HIS A 551 23.29 -2.20 -4.55
N ASN A 552 23.59 -3.07 -5.50
CA ASN A 552 24.39 -2.81 -6.67
C ASN A 552 23.50 -2.78 -7.92
N MET A 553 23.38 -1.62 -8.57
CA MET A 553 22.49 -1.44 -9.74
C MET A 553 23.16 -1.80 -11.09
N ASN A 554 24.30 -2.47 -11.09
CA ASN A 554 25.08 -2.80 -12.30
C ASN A 554 25.17 -4.31 -12.54
N ALA A 555 24.06 -4.91 -13.05
CA ALA A 555 23.97 -6.32 -13.41
C ALA A 555 25.13 -6.80 -14.32
N HIS A 556 25.53 -6.02 -15.31
CA HIS A 556 26.64 -6.38 -16.22
C HIS A 556 28.03 -6.39 -15.56
N ALA A 557 28.25 -5.62 -14.50
CA ALA A 557 29.51 -5.66 -13.78
C ALA A 557 29.58 -6.86 -12.83
N ALA A 558 28.44 -7.26 -12.26
CA ALA A 558 28.32 -8.46 -11.43
C ALA A 558 28.52 -9.74 -12.25
N LEU A 559 27.91 -9.84 -13.46
CA LEU A 559 28.12 -10.92 -14.41
C LEU A 559 29.60 -11.15 -14.72
N LYS A 560 30.35 -10.10 -15.09
CA LYS A 560 31.79 -10.24 -15.38
C LYS A 560 32.62 -10.68 -14.17
N ALA A 561 32.20 -10.33 -12.95
CA ALA A 561 32.89 -10.75 -11.74
C ALA A 561 32.59 -12.21 -11.35
N ILE A 562 31.38 -12.70 -11.66
CA ILE A 562 30.97 -14.08 -11.37
C ILE A 562 31.61 -15.08 -12.38
N HIS A 563 31.67 -14.75 -13.67
CA HIS A 563 32.09 -15.69 -14.72
C HIS A 563 33.58 -16.07 -14.74
N HIS A 564 34.49 -15.26 -14.24
CA HIS A 564 35.92 -15.53 -14.48
C HIS A 564 36.74 -15.99 -13.28
N ASP A 565 36.32 -15.72 -12.04
CA ASP A 565 37.15 -15.98 -10.86
C ASP A 565 36.46 -16.68 -9.67
N ASP A 566 35.14 -16.97 -9.74
CA ASP A 566 34.41 -17.59 -8.63
C ASP A 566 34.59 -19.12 -8.64
N PRO A 567 35.23 -19.69 -7.59
CA PRO A 567 35.38 -21.14 -7.45
C PRO A 567 34.02 -21.88 -7.34
N GLU A 568 33.02 -21.29 -6.70
CA GLU A 568 31.69 -21.87 -6.51
C GLU A 568 30.96 -22.01 -7.86
N PHE A 569 31.05 -21.00 -8.72
CA PHE A 569 30.52 -21.08 -10.08
C PHE A 569 31.11 -22.26 -10.86
N LYS A 570 32.46 -22.42 -10.85
CA LYS A 570 33.16 -23.48 -11.56
C LYS A 570 32.76 -24.88 -11.06
N GLU A 571 32.62 -25.04 -9.74
CA GLU A 571 32.20 -26.29 -9.13
C GLU A 571 30.77 -26.67 -9.56
N LEU A 572 29.83 -25.71 -9.49
CA LEU A 572 28.44 -25.92 -9.91
C LEU A 572 28.34 -26.19 -11.42
N PHE A 573 29.11 -25.50 -12.26
CA PHE A 573 29.12 -25.73 -13.70
C PHE A 573 29.59 -27.15 -14.03
N VAL A 574 30.64 -27.65 -13.35
CA VAL A 574 31.10 -29.04 -13.55
C VAL A 574 30.04 -30.02 -13.05
N GLU A 575 29.44 -29.80 -11.88
CA GLU A 575 28.37 -30.65 -11.35
C GLU A 575 27.20 -30.76 -12.33
N TYR A 576 26.73 -29.64 -12.89
CA TYR A 576 25.63 -29.65 -13.86
C TYR A 576 26.01 -30.23 -15.21
N SER A 577 27.26 -30.00 -15.69
CA SER A 577 27.77 -30.58 -16.91
C SER A 577 27.83 -32.12 -16.84
N GLU A 578 28.23 -32.67 -15.69
CA GLU A 578 28.22 -34.12 -15.46
C GLU A 578 26.80 -34.68 -15.32
N LYS A 579 25.91 -33.95 -14.62
CA LYS A 579 24.51 -34.33 -14.39
C LYS A 579 23.69 -34.42 -15.68
N TYR A 580 23.96 -33.53 -16.64
CA TYR A 580 23.22 -33.38 -17.89
C TYR A 580 24.05 -33.78 -19.11
N ALA A 581 25.06 -34.64 -18.92
CA ALA A 581 25.81 -35.22 -20.04
C ALA A 581 24.89 -36.01 -20.98
N LEU A 582 25.05 -35.82 -22.32
CA LEU A 582 24.28 -36.46 -23.38
C LEU A 582 24.76 -37.88 -23.64
#